data_af24185e82ed2b45b22b013203ab4dbe
#
_entry.id   af24185e82ed2b45b22b013203ab4dbe
#
_cell.length_a   1.000
_cell.length_b   1.000
_cell.length_c   1.000
_cell.angle_alpha   90.00
_cell.angle_beta   90.00
_cell.angle_gamma   90.00
#
_symmetry.space_group_name_H-M   'P 1'
#
loop_
_entity.id
_entity.type
_entity.pdbx_description
1 polymer ?
#
loop_
_entity_poly.entity_id
_entity_poly.type
_entity_poly.pdbx_seq_one_letter_code
_entity_poly.pdbx_strand_id
1 'polypeptide(L)'
;GRTSSPSMENLLPITDDSNPLNIRTGNPGLKPSFSHNLELRYNTFNMDAQRGVFSHVSGSFTQNSISNIREYNEKTGGWTSKPENINGNWNVFGMFGMNTALKANPKFTFDTFTNLSYANNVGYLTMAGMKEAQKNTTTNLSLGERLGGRYRNDWLEIGLNGSINYSFEKDKLNPENNQEPYTFSYGGNVQIYAPWGTTISTNITNQARRGYSDSNMNRNELIWNAQVAQSFLKGSLTLSLEWNDILREQSNITRSLTSTGRSVYTYNGVNSYGMVRVIYRFNIFGSKESRDMMKNRRGPGFGGPGFGGPGMGGRGMGGGRRPF
;
A
#
# COMPACT_ATOMS: atom_id res chain seq x y z
N GLY A 1 -22.45 -7.65 -8.90
CA GLY A 1 -21.52 -8.56 -9.56
C GLY A 1 -20.96 -7.96 -10.86
N ARG A 2 -19.85 -8.49 -11.30
CA ARG A 2 -19.20 -8.07 -12.55
C ARG A 2 -18.71 -9.30 -13.31
N THR A 3 -19.05 -9.37 -14.60
CA THR A 3 -18.53 -10.37 -15.53
C THR A 3 -17.28 -9.82 -16.23
N SER A 4 -16.28 -10.65 -16.39
CA SER A 4 -15.07 -10.35 -17.17
C SER A 4 -14.84 -11.48 -18.17
N SER A 5 -14.84 -11.13 -19.45
CA SER A 5 -14.53 -12.09 -20.51
C SER A 5 -13.03 -12.39 -20.55
N PRO A 6 -12.64 -13.62 -20.93
CA PRO A 6 -11.25 -13.92 -21.23
C PRO A 6 -10.72 -13.01 -22.34
N SER A 7 -9.43 -12.68 -22.30
CA SER A 7 -8.80 -11.94 -23.40
C SER A 7 -8.73 -12.79 -24.68
N MET A 8 -8.68 -12.14 -25.85
CA MET A 8 -8.52 -12.85 -27.12
C MET A 8 -7.25 -13.72 -27.12
N GLU A 9 -6.15 -13.23 -26.55
CA GLU A 9 -4.90 -13.97 -26.41
C GLU A 9 -5.09 -15.29 -25.64
N ASN A 10 -5.93 -15.28 -24.59
CA ASN A 10 -6.22 -16.47 -23.80
C ASN A 10 -7.15 -17.45 -24.54
N LEU A 11 -7.97 -17.00 -25.47
CA LEU A 11 -8.94 -17.82 -26.19
C LEU A 11 -8.38 -18.45 -27.47
N LEU A 12 -7.45 -17.78 -28.13
CA LEU A 12 -6.91 -18.24 -29.39
C LEU A 12 -6.04 -19.50 -29.18
N PRO A 13 -6.30 -20.63 -29.89
CA PRO A 13 -5.52 -21.84 -29.79
C PRO A 13 -4.20 -21.73 -30.56
N ILE A 14 -3.53 -20.60 -30.42
CA ILE A 14 -2.25 -20.32 -31.05
C ILE A 14 -1.15 -20.54 -30.02
N THR A 15 -0.12 -21.27 -30.41
CA THR A 15 1.06 -21.46 -29.58
C THR A 15 2.08 -20.37 -29.91
N ASP A 16 2.41 -19.59 -28.91
CA ASP A 16 3.53 -18.65 -28.97
C ASP A 16 4.78 -19.36 -28.43
N ASP A 17 5.67 -19.72 -29.33
CA ASP A 17 6.96 -20.35 -29.08
C ASP A 17 8.14 -19.41 -29.38
N SER A 18 7.91 -18.12 -29.51
CA SER A 18 8.92 -17.10 -29.71
C SER A 18 10.01 -17.13 -28.62
N ASN A 19 9.65 -17.58 -27.43
CA ASN A 19 10.58 -17.94 -26.37
C ASN A 19 10.47 -19.43 -26.06
N PRO A 20 11.40 -20.28 -26.54
CA PRO A 20 11.36 -21.74 -26.35
C PRO A 20 11.38 -22.19 -24.88
N LEU A 21 11.84 -21.33 -23.96
CA LEU A 21 11.85 -21.60 -22.53
C LEU A 21 10.53 -21.19 -21.84
N ASN A 22 9.63 -20.51 -22.53
CA ASN A 22 8.36 -20.05 -21.97
C ASN A 22 7.28 -20.02 -23.07
N ILE A 23 6.86 -21.19 -23.48
CA ILE A 23 5.83 -21.39 -24.48
C ILE A 23 4.45 -21.08 -23.89
N ARG A 24 3.61 -20.36 -24.63
CA ARG A 24 2.24 -20.06 -24.25
C ARG A 24 1.26 -20.59 -25.28
N THR A 25 0.15 -21.15 -24.81
CA THR A 25 -0.97 -21.54 -25.68
C THR A 25 -2.29 -21.04 -25.10
N GLY A 26 -3.23 -20.66 -25.94
CA GLY A 26 -4.56 -20.26 -25.50
C GLY A 26 -5.48 -21.46 -25.27
N ASN A 27 -6.65 -21.19 -24.70
CA ASN A 27 -7.68 -22.17 -24.40
C ASN A 27 -9.06 -21.64 -24.83
N PRO A 28 -9.60 -22.11 -25.98
CA PRO A 28 -10.94 -21.72 -26.44
C PRO A 28 -12.07 -22.13 -25.50
N GLY A 29 -11.85 -23.09 -24.61
CA GLY A 29 -12.83 -23.58 -23.64
C GLY A 29 -13.02 -22.69 -22.41
N LEU A 30 -12.33 -21.57 -22.31
CA LEU A 30 -12.44 -20.67 -21.16
C LEU A 30 -13.85 -20.07 -21.04
N LYS A 31 -14.36 -20.11 -19.83
CA LYS A 31 -15.60 -19.44 -19.44
C LYS A 31 -15.30 -18.06 -18.89
N PRO A 32 -16.19 -17.07 -19.08
CA PRO A 32 -16.10 -15.78 -18.44
C PRO A 32 -16.04 -15.92 -16.91
N SER A 33 -15.22 -15.10 -16.27
CA SER A 33 -15.21 -14.99 -14.82
C SER A 33 -16.31 -14.08 -14.33
N PHE A 34 -16.88 -14.39 -13.17
CA PHE A 34 -17.90 -13.59 -12.53
C PHE A 34 -17.50 -13.29 -11.09
N SER A 35 -17.39 -11.99 -10.77
CA SER A 35 -17.03 -11.53 -9.43
C SER A 35 -18.24 -10.95 -8.71
N HIS A 36 -18.49 -11.45 -7.52
CA HIS A 36 -19.44 -10.90 -6.56
C HIS A 36 -18.68 -10.01 -5.59
N ASN A 37 -19.15 -8.78 -5.40
CA ASN A 37 -18.55 -7.83 -4.47
C ASN A 37 -19.62 -7.36 -3.49
N LEU A 38 -19.27 -7.37 -2.22
CA LEU A 38 -20.05 -6.77 -1.13
C LEU A 38 -19.19 -5.66 -0.52
N GLU A 39 -19.83 -4.52 -0.27
CA GLU A 39 -19.15 -3.38 0.34
C GLU A 39 -20.08 -2.69 1.34
N LEU A 40 -19.56 -2.45 2.54
CA LEU A 40 -20.22 -1.72 3.61
C LEU A 40 -19.32 -0.58 4.05
N ARG A 41 -19.87 0.62 4.15
CA ARG A 41 -19.16 1.81 4.62
C ARG A 41 -19.97 2.50 5.72
N TYR A 42 -19.28 2.90 6.76
CA TYR A 42 -19.83 3.69 7.84
C TYR A 42 -18.92 4.87 8.12
N ASN A 43 -19.47 6.07 8.12
CA ASN A 43 -18.77 7.29 8.48
C ASN A 43 -19.64 8.12 9.40
N THR A 44 -19.08 8.64 10.46
CA THR A 44 -19.74 9.58 11.34
C THR A 44 -18.76 10.61 11.88
N PHE A 45 -19.27 11.78 12.17
CA PHE A 45 -18.52 12.83 12.86
C PHE A 45 -19.38 13.49 13.91
N ASN A 46 -18.88 13.51 15.14
CA ASN A 46 -19.51 14.19 16.26
C ASN A 46 -18.76 15.50 16.56
N MET A 47 -19.42 16.63 16.36
CA MET A 47 -18.84 17.97 16.50
C MET A 47 -18.48 18.28 17.95
N ASP A 48 -19.36 17.91 18.90
CA ASP A 48 -19.16 18.22 20.32
C ASP A 48 -18.00 17.44 20.93
N ALA A 49 -17.83 16.20 20.50
CA ALA A 49 -16.71 15.35 20.91
C ALA A 49 -15.48 15.50 20.02
N GLN A 50 -15.56 16.26 18.93
CA GLN A 50 -14.53 16.34 17.89
C GLN A 50 -14.01 14.95 17.50
N ARG A 51 -14.98 14.01 17.31
CA ARG A 51 -14.69 12.59 17.04
C ARG A 51 -15.20 12.20 15.66
N GLY A 52 -14.26 11.76 14.83
CA GLY A 52 -14.56 11.10 13.56
C GLY A 52 -14.39 9.60 13.71
N VAL A 53 -15.33 8.83 13.16
CA VAL A 53 -15.22 7.36 13.06
C VAL A 53 -15.54 6.97 11.63
N PHE A 54 -14.74 6.08 11.08
CA PHE A 54 -15.04 5.46 9.80
C PHE A 54 -14.80 3.96 9.87
N SER A 55 -15.58 3.21 9.12
CA SER A 55 -15.38 1.78 8.92
C SER A 55 -15.71 1.40 7.49
N HIS A 56 -14.94 0.49 6.95
CA HIS A 56 -15.17 -0.07 5.63
C HIS A 56 -14.92 -1.57 5.70
N VAL A 57 -15.89 -2.34 5.23
CA VAL A 57 -15.77 -3.79 5.07
C VAL A 57 -16.11 -4.13 3.64
N SER A 58 -15.26 -4.88 2.98
CA SER A 58 -15.51 -5.37 1.63
C SER A 58 -15.15 -6.85 1.52
N GLY A 59 -15.90 -7.55 0.69
CA GLY A 59 -15.64 -8.94 0.36
C GLY A 59 -15.81 -9.16 -1.14
N SER A 60 -14.98 -10.00 -1.72
CA SER A 60 -15.14 -10.44 -3.08
C SER A 60 -14.98 -11.97 -3.19
N PHE A 61 -15.77 -12.54 -4.07
CA PHE A 61 -15.71 -13.95 -4.46
C PHE A 61 -15.76 -14.04 -5.98
N THR A 62 -14.85 -14.80 -6.58
CA THR A 62 -14.76 -14.92 -8.03
C THR A 62 -14.98 -16.35 -8.48
N GLN A 63 -16.01 -16.54 -9.31
CA GLN A 63 -16.27 -17.78 -10.02
C GLN A 63 -15.52 -17.79 -11.35
N ASN A 64 -15.08 -18.97 -11.76
CA ASN A 64 -14.36 -19.19 -13.02
C ASN A 64 -13.16 -18.23 -13.20
N SER A 65 -12.41 -17.94 -12.14
CA SER A 65 -11.15 -17.20 -12.27
C SER A 65 -10.25 -17.89 -13.28
N ILE A 66 -9.48 -17.11 -14.04
CA ILE A 66 -8.53 -17.64 -15.00
C ILE A 66 -7.17 -17.73 -14.32
N SER A 67 -6.60 -18.92 -14.30
CA SER A 67 -5.26 -19.21 -13.79
C SER A 67 -4.47 -19.95 -14.85
N ASN A 68 -3.17 -19.70 -14.93
CA ASN A 68 -2.31 -20.41 -15.85
C ASN A 68 -1.83 -21.73 -15.23
N ILE A 69 -2.09 -22.84 -15.94
CA ILE A 69 -1.40 -24.10 -15.71
C ILE A 69 0.00 -23.97 -16.33
N ARG A 70 1.03 -24.29 -15.58
CA ARG A 70 2.41 -24.37 -16.08
C ARG A 70 2.92 -25.79 -15.98
N GLU A 71 3.39 -26.30 -17.09
CA GLU A 71 4.00 -27.61 -17.19
C GLU A 71 5.49 -27.46 -17.51
N TYR A 72 6.33 -28.10 -16.70
CA TYR A 72 7.77 -28.08 -16.91
C TYR A 72 8.17 -29.16 -17.90
N ASN A 73 8.95 -28.78 -18.89
CA ASN A 73 9.51 -29.74 -19.86
C ASN A 73 10.97 -30.04 -19.49
N GLU A 74 11.19 -31.22 -18.93
CA GLU A 74 12.53 -31.66 -18.49
C GLU A 74 13.55 -31.74 -19.62
N LYS A 75 13.11 -31.97 -20.87
CA LYS A 75 14.01 -32.10 -22.02
C LYS A 75 14.55 -30.75 -22.50
N THR A 76 13.75 -29.72 -22.41
CA THR A 76 14.12 -28.38 -22.89
C THR A 76 14.49 -27.41 -21.77
N GLY A 77 14.16 -27.76 -20.51
CA GLY A 77 14.28 -26.85 -19.36
C GLY A 77 13.28 -25.69 -19.38
N GLY A 78 12.32 -25.73 -20.31
CA GLY A 78 11.33 -24.69 -20.51
C GLY A 78 10.00 -24.99 -19.85
N TRP A 79 9.10 -24.03 -19.91
CA TRP A 79 7.73 -24.12 -19.38
C TRP A 79 6.74 -23.95 -20.51
N THR A 80 5.67 -24.75 -20.47
CA THR A 80 4.47 -24.51 -21.27
C THR A 80 3.37 -23.97 -20.36
N SER A 81 2.74 -22.88 -20.76
CA SER A 81 1.68 -22.20 -19.99
C SER A 81 0.38 -22.19 -20.76
N LYS A 82 -0.70 -22.61 -20.12
CA LYS A 82 -2.07 -22.63 -20.68
C LYS A 82 -3.05 -22.06 -19.65
N PRO A 83 -3.95 -21.11 -20.04
CA PRO A 83 -4.97 -20.60 -19.15
C PRO A 83 -6.10 -21.61 -18.93
N GLU A 84 -6.57 -21.72 -17.68
CA GLU A 84 -7.65 -22.62 -17.26
C GLU A 84 -8.54 -21.91 -16.25
N ASN A 85 -9.85 -22.26 -16.23
CA ASN A 85 -10.75 -21.74 -15.20
C ASN A 85 -10.54 -22.46 -13.87
N ILE A 86 -10.59 -21.71 -12.77
CA ILE A 86 -10.45 -22.23 -11.42
C ILE A 86 -11.40 -21.52 -10.46
N ASN A 87 -11.91 -22.24 -9.46
CA ASN A 87 -12.78 -21.71 -8.43
C ASN A 87 -12.12 -21.79 -7.06
N GLY A 88 -12.49 -20.83 -6.19
CA GLY A 88 -12.03 -20.77 -4.80
C GLY A 88 -11.31 -19.47 -4.45
N ASN A 89 -11.19 -18.52 -5.38
CA ASN A 89 -10.62 -17.21 -5.10
C ASN A 89 -11.65 -16.32 -4.40
N TRP A 90 -11.32 -15.89 -3.19
CA TRP A 90 -12.13 -14.92 -2.44
C TRP A 90 -11.24 -14.14 -1.47
N ASN A 91 -11.69 -12.95 -1.13
CA ASN A 91 -11.05 -12.14 -0.13
C ASN A 91 -12.06 -11.35 0.71
N VAL A 92 -11.63 -11.00 1.90
CA VAL A 92 -12.33 -10.08 2.80
C VAL A 92 -11.32 -9.04 3.25
N PHE A 93 -11.74 -7.80 3.26
CA PHE A 93 -10.98 -6.67 3.74
C PHE A 93 -11.84 -5.86 4.71
N GLY A 94 -11.29 -5.48 5.84
CA GLY A 94 -11.90 -4.62 6.81
C GLY A 94 -10.94 -3.53 7.26
N MET A 95 -11.46 -2.32 7.47
CA MET A 95 -10.74 -1.26 8.13
C MET A 95 -11.66 -0.49 9.08
N PHE A 96 -11.09 -0.04 10.16
CA PHE A 96 -11.71 0.82 11.15
C PHE A 96 -10.73 1.94 11.50
N GLY A 97 -11.23 3.15 11.58
CA GLY A 97 -10.46 4.28 12.04
C GLY A 97 -11.26 5.23 12.89
N MET A 98 -10.61 5.75 13.90
CA MET A 98 -11.18 6.75 14.79
C MET A 98 -10.15 7.82 15.07
N ASN A 99 -10.58 9.08 15.05
CA ASN A 99 -9.84 10.20 15.60
C ASN A 99 -10.72 10.92 16.62
N THR A 100 -10.15 11.38 17.72
CA THR A 100 -10.90 12.09 18.76
C THR A 100 -10.01 13.08 19.49
N ALA A 101 -10.56 14.24 19.82
CA ALA A 101 -9.94 15.17 20.75
C ALA A 101 -10.24 14.78 22.21
N LEU A 102 -9.32 15.07 23.10
CA LEU A 102 -9.53 14.89 24.54
C LEU A 102 -10.47 15.99 25.06
N LYS A 103 -11.63 15.62 25.65
CA LYS A 103 -12.60 16.60 26.13
C LYS A 103 -12.02 17.59 27.15
N ALA A 104 -11.12 17.13 28.02
CA ALA A 104 -10.48 17.98 29.03
C ALA A 104 -9.51 19.01 28.42
N ASN A 105 -8.88 18.68 27.29
CA ASN A 105 -7.97 19.57 26.59
C ASN A 105 -7.96 19.21 25.10
N PRO A 106 -8.68 19.94 24.25
CA PRO A 106 -8.78 19.67 22.81
C PRO A 106 -7.45 19.77 22.03
N LYS A 107 -6.40 20.31 22.67
CA LYS A 107 -5.06 20.31 22.07
C LYS A 107 -4.45 18.92 21.96
N PHE A 108 -4.97 17.96 22.73
CA PHE A 108 -4.59 16.55 22.62
C PHE A 108 -5.60 15.80 21.76
N THR A 109 -5.10 15.13 20.75
CA THR A 109 -5.88 14.25 19.86
C THR A 109 -5.29 12.85 19.85
N PHE A 110 -6.16 11.87 19.70
CA PHE A 110 -5.78 10.46 19.54
C PHE A 110 -6.38 9.91 18.28
N ASP A 111 -5.63 9.06 17.61
CA ASP A 111 -6.08 8.32 16.44
C ASP A 111 -5.74 6.84 16.57
N THR A 112 -6.65 6.01 16.05
CA THR A 112 -6.44 4.58 15.89
C THR A 112 -6.85 4.16 14.49
N PHE A 113 -6.14 3.22 13.92
CA PHE A 113 -6.45 2.64 12.63
C PHE A 113 -6.16 1.15 12.66
N THR A 114 -7.23 0.35 12.52
CA THR A 114 -7.17 -1.10 12.44
C THR A 114 -7.44 -1.53 11.00
N ASN A 115 -6.69 -2.47 10.50
CA ASN A 115 -6.97 -3.13 9.23
C ASN A 115 -6.87 -4.65 9.36
N LEU A 116 -7.78 -5.33 8.66
CA LEU A 116 -7.81 -6.78 8.51
C LEU A 116 -7.91 -7.10 7.03
N SER A 117 -7.07 -7.98 6.53
CA SER A 117 -7.28 -8.57 5.21
C SER A 117 -7.08 -10.08 5.26
N TYR A 118 -7.98 -10.78 4.60
CA TYR A 118 -7.86 -12.22 4.38
C TYR A 118 -8.07 -12.51 2.90
N ALA A 119 -7.17 -13.26 2.31
CA ALA A 119 -7.28 -13.68 0.92
C ALA A 119 -7.02 -15.18 0.80
N ASN A 120 -7.93 -15.87 0.13
CA ASN A 120 -7.78 -17.26 -0.31
C ASN A 120 -7.55 -17.24 -1.81
N ASN A 121 -6.32 -17.51 -2.22
CA ASN A 121 -5.92 -17.52 -3.63
C ASN A 121 -5.73 -18.98 -4.08
N VAL A 122 -6.34 -19.30 -5.20
CA VAL A 122 -6.26 -20.63 -5.78
C VAL A 122 -5.67 -20.52 -7.18
N GLY A 123 -4.73 -21.38 -7.48
CA GLY A 123 -4.06 -21.45 -8.77
C GLY A 123 -3.57 -22.87 -9.05
N TYR A 124 -2.96 -23.05 -10.20
CA TYR A 124 -2.30 -24.30 -10.55
C TYR A 124 -0.79 -24.16 -10.37
N LEU A 125 -0.18 -25.15 -9.75
CA LEU A 125 1.25 -25.24 -9.51
C LEU A 125 1.79 -26.57 -10.03
N THR A 126 2.91 -26.50 -10.77
CA THR A 126 3.71 -27.65 -11.13
C THR A 126 5.09 -27.49 -10.51
N MET A 127 5.50 -28.43 -9.69
CA MET A 127 6.84 -28.50 -9.11
C MET A 127 7.69 -29.55 -9.82
N ALA A 128 9.00 -29.48 -9.68
CA ALA A 128 9.92 -30.48 -10.19
C ALA A 128 9.53 -31.89 -9.70
N GLY A 129 9.44 -32.86 -10.63
CA GLY A 129 9.01 -34.20 -10.32
C GLY A 129 7.49 -34.46 -10.34
N MET A 130 6.65 -33.43 -10.51
CA MET A 130 5.22 -33.59 -10.75
C MET A 130 4.95 -33.85 -12.22
N LYS A 131 4.10 -34.88 -12.49
CA LYS A 131 3.67 -35.20 -13.88
C LYS A 131 2.59 -34.26 -14.39
N GLU A 132 1.80 -33.68 -13.51
CA GLU A 132 0.66 -32.81 -13.83
C GLU A 132 0.59 -31.64 -12.84
N ALA A 133 0.04 -30.54 -13.31
CA ALA A 133 -0.24 -29.38 -12.46
C ALA A 133 -1.29 -29.70 -11.41
N GLN A 134 -1.03 -29.37 -10.17
CA GLN A 134 -1.96 -29.57 -9.05
C GLN A 134 -2.56 -28.23 -8.62
N LYS A 135 -3.80 -28.31 -8.15
CA LYS A 135 -4.47 -27.15 -7.56
C LYS A 135 -3.79 -26.77 -6.25
N ASN A 136 -3.20 -25.59 -6.22
CA ASN A 136 -2.62 -25.02 -5.00
C ASN A 136 -3.54 -23.95 -4.41
N THR A 137 -3.53 -23.87 -3.10
CA THR A 137 -4.25 -22.83 -2.34
C THR A 137 -3.27 -22.11 -1.43
N THR A 138 -3.20 -20.81 -1.55
CA THR A 138 -2.48 -19.95 -0.61
C THR A 138 -3.46 -19.09 0.16
N THR A 139 -3.26 -19.00 1.47
CA THR A 139 -4.02 -18.12 2.34
C THR A 139 -3.12 -17.06 2.93
N ASN A 140 -3.55 -15.82 2.84
CA ASN A 140 -2.86 -14.67 3.39
C ASN A 140 -3.80 -13.94 4.35
N LEU A 141 -3.46 -13.94 5.63
CA LEU A 141 -4.10 -13.13 6.66
C LEU A 141 -3.16 -11.99 7.02
N SER A 142 -3.65 -10.78 7.06
CA SER A 142 -2.92 -9.63 7.58
C SER A 142 -3.77 -8.87 8.58
N LEU A 143 -3.18 -8.57 9.73
CA LEU A 143 -3.75 -7.79 10.81
C LEU A 143 -2.84 -6.61 11.08
N GLY A 144 -3.38 -5.40 11.03
CA GLY A 144 -2.63 -4.18 11.33
C GLY A 144 -3.36 -3.33 12.35
N GLU A 145 -2.59 -2.76 13.26
CA GLU A 145 -3.06 -1.76 14.21
C GLU A 145 -2.08 -0.60 14.24
N ARG A 146 -2.61 0.62 14.24
CA ARG A 146 -1.85 1.84 14.42
C ARG A 146 -2.52 2.70 15.46
N LEU A 147 -1.72 3.21 16.38
CA LEU A 147 -2.11 4.16 17.41
C LEU A 147 -1.30 5.43 17.27
N GLY A 148 -1.94 6.57 17.42
CA GLY A 148 -1.33 7.88 17.42
C GLY A 148 -1.83 8.77 18.55
N GLY A 149 -0.93 9.60 19.07
CA GLY A 149 -1.26 10.67 19.98
C GLY A 149 -0.58 11.94 19.54
N ARG A 150 -1.30 13.07 19.57
CA ARG A 150 -0.76 14.35 19.12
C ARG A 150 -1.16 15.46 20.10
N TYR A 151 -0.19 16.28 20.44
CA TYR A 151 -0.37 17.56 21.09
C TYR A 151 -0.12 18.67 20.10
N ARG A 152 -0.99 19.67 20.06
CA ARG A 152 -0.83 20.83 19.18
C ARG A 152 -1.31 22.11 19.84
N ASN A 153 -0.50 23.13 19.71
CA ASN A 153 -0.85 24.51 20.01
C ASN A 153 -0.45 25.45 18.83
N ASP A 154 -0.45 26.75 19.06
CA ASP A 154 -0.20 27.75 18.00
C ASP A 154 1.20 27.70 17.39
N TRP A 155 2.19 27.25 18.13
CA TRP A 155 3.60 27.26 17.73
C TRP A 155 4.29 25.89 17.76
N LEU A 156 3.67 24.88 18.36
CA LEU A 156 4.26 23.56 18.55
C LEU A 156 3.26 22.45 18.26
N GLU A 157 3.71 21.46 17.50
CA GLU A 157 3.04 20.17 17.36
C GLU A 157 4.02 19.04 17.72
N ILE A 158 3.59 18.13 18.59
CA ILE A 158 4.32 16.90 18.93
C ILE A 158 3.40 15.74 18.69
N GLY A 159 3.86 14.75 17.95
CA GLY A 159 3.15 13.50 17.70
C GLY A 159 3.97 12.30 18.14
N LEU A 160 3.29 11.30 18.67
CA LEU A 160 3.83 9.96 18.93
C LEU A 160 2.96 8.96 18.21
N ASN A 161 3.56 7.97 17.60
CA ASN A 161 2.84 6.91 16.91
C ASN A 161 3.53 5.56 17.06
N GLY A 162 2.71 4.53 17.03
CA GLY A 162 3.14 3.15 16.99
C GLY A 162 2.25 2.33 16.08
N SER A 163 2.81 1.32 15.47
CA SER A 163 2.03 0.36 14.67
C SER A 163 2.59 -1.04 14.76
N ILE A 164 1.73 -2.01 14.58
CA ILE A 164 2.08 -3.41 14.41
C ILE A 164 1.31 -3.98 13.22
N ASN A 165 1.98 -4.73 12.36
CA ASN A 165 1.37 -5.53 11.31
C ASN A 165 1.84 -6.96 11.47
N TYR A 166 0.90 -7.87 11.59
CA TYR A 166 1.12 -9.30 11.62
C TYR A 166 0.58 -9.91 10.33
N SER A 167 1.35 -10.77 9.69
CA SER A 167 0.96 -11.50 8.50
C SER A 167 1.12 -12.98 8.71
N PHE A 168 0.18 -13.74 8.20
CA PHE A 168 0.19 -15.19 8.24
C PHE A 168 -0.01 -15.71 6.82
N GLU A 169 1.00 -16.38 6.31
CA GLU A 169 1.03 -16.87 4.93
C GLU A 169 1.14 -18.40 4.93
N LYS A 170 0.18 -19.04 4.29
CA LYS A 170 0.17 -20.50 4.09
C LYS A 170 0.14 -20.87 2.62
N ASP A 171 0.99 -21.77 2.24
CA ASP A 171 1.00 -22.46 0.95
C ASP A 171 0.72 -23.96 1.19
N LYS A 172 -0.39 -24.46 0.62
CA LYS A 172 -0.85 -25.83 0.89
C LYS A 172 0.07 -26.89 0.27
N LEU A 173 0.55 -26.64 -0.95
CA LEU A 173 1.42 -27.59 -1.65
C LEU A 173 2.89 -27.43 -1.30
N ASN A 174 3.29 -26.24 -0.88
CA ASN A 174 4.68 -25.95 -0.52
C ASN A 174 4.77 -25.32 0.88
N PRO A 175 4.65 -26.12 1.95
CA PRO A 175 4.68 -25.63 3.32
C PRO A 175 5.98 -24.91 3.71
N GLU A 176 7.07 -25.09 2.94
CA GLU A 176 8.34 -24.40 3.14
C GLU A 176 8.21 -22.88 2.91
N ASN A 177 7.18 -22.46 2.17
CA ASN A 177 6.86 -21.05 1.97
C ASN A 177 6.04 -20.44 3.11
N ASN A 178 5.56 -21.26 4.04
CA ASN A 178 4.78 -20.78 5.17
C ASN A 178 5.62 -19.90 6.06
N GLN A 179 5.03 -18.77 6.51
CA GLN A 179 5.68 -17.88 7.45
C GLN A 179 4.68 -16.96 8.13
N GLU A 180 5.12 -16.41 9.23
CA GLU A 180 4.38 -15.54 10.12
C GLU A 180 5.18 -14.27 10.39
N PRO A 181 5.44 -13.45 9.34
CA PRO A 181 6.17 -12.23 9.54
C PRO A 181 5.34 -11.20 10.29
N TYR A 182 6.00 -10.43 11.14
CA TYR A 182 5.41 -9.26 11.73
C TYR A 182 6.37 -8.08 11.65
N THR A 183 5.77 -6.91 11.51
CA THR A 183 6.49 -5.64 11.52
C THR A 183 5.90 -4.78 12.62
N PHE A 184 6.74 -4.10 13.35
CA PHE A 184 6.29 -3.08 14.28
C PHE A 184 7.11 -1.82 14.10
N SER A 185 6.47 -0.70 14.28
CA SER A 185 7.14 0.59 14.24
C SER A 185 6.70 1.46 15.41
N TYR A 186 7.58 2.32 15.82
CA TYR A 186 7.28 3.38 16.78
C TYR A 186 8.13 4.59 16.46
N GLY A 187 7.58 5.75 16.72
CA GLY A 187 8.27 6.99 16.41
C GLY A 187 7.56 8.21 16.92
N GLY A 188 8.15 9.35 16.60
CA GLY A 188 7.58 10.63 16.93
C GLY A 188 7.96 11.68 15.91
N ASN A 189 7.17 12.73 15.91
CA ASN A 189 7.42 13.93 15.12
C ASN A 189 7.28 15.19 15.98
N VAL A 190 8.07 16.17 15.65
CA VAL A 190 8.00 17.51 16.23
C VAL A 190 7.92 18.53 15.09
N GLN A 191 7.03 19.49 15.21
CA GLN A 191 6.91 20.60 14.29
C GLN A 191 6.79 21.91 15.05
N ILE A 192 7.63 22.88 14.71
CA ILE A 192 7.70 24.19 15.34
C ILE A 192 7.33 25.25 14.30
N TYR A 193 6.40 26.10 14.65
CA TYR A 193 5.92 27.21 13.84
C TYR A 193 6.42 28.53 14.42
N ALA A 194 7.41 29.12 13.81
CA ALA A 194 7.90 30.41 14.25
C ALA A 194 7.00 31.57 13.76
N PRO A 195 6.84 32.66 14.54
CA PRO A 195 5.94 33.75 14.21
C PRO A 195 6.34 34.53 12.92
N TRP A 196 7.59 34.44 12.52
CA TRP A 196 8.10 35.06 11.29
C TRP A 196 7.95 34.19 10.03
N GLY A 197 7.23 33.03 10.13
CA GLY A 197 6.89 32.21 8.99
C GLY A 197 7.87 31.06 8.71
N THR A 198 8.81 30.76 9.61
CA THR A 198 9.65 29.56 9.54
C THR A 198 8.92 28.38 10.16
N THR A 199 8.97 27.22 9.50
CA THR A 199 8.52 25.94 10.06
C THR A 199 9.69 24.99 10.10
N ILE A 200 9.95 24.40 11.26
CA ILE A 200 10.94 23.36 11.44
C ILE A 200 10.18 22.08 11.77
N SER A 201 10.41 21.01 11.02
CA SER A 201 9.81 19.72 11.28
C SER A 201 10.85 18.62 11.25
N THR A 202 10.68 17.66 12.13
CA THR A 202 11.51 16.45 12.17
C THR A 202 10.66 15.26 12.59
N ASN A 203 10.95 14.12 12.03
CA ASN A 203 10.37 12.85 12.45
C ASN A 203 11.44 11.76 12.52
N ILE A 204 11.32 10.94 13.53
CA ILE A 204 12.15 9.76 13.74
C ILE A 204 11.24 8.56 13.92
N THR A 205 11.51 7.48 13.19
CA THR A 205 10.71 6.25 13.25
C THR A 205 11.65 5.05 13.23
N ASN A 206 11.53 4.20 14.23
CA ASN A 206 12.15 2.89 14.21
C ASN A 206 11.15 1.89 13.61
N GLN A 207 11.56 1.17 12.57
CA GLN A 207 10.80 0.11 11.94
C GLN A 207 11.55 -1.20 12.11
N ALA A 208 10.89 -2.21 12.67
CA ALA A 208 11.46 -3.53 12.89
C ALA A 208 10.66 -4.58 12.13
N ARG A 209 11.35 -5.50 11.49
CA ARG A 209 10.78 -6.64 10.77
C ARG A 209 11.29 -7.92 11.38
N ARG A 210 10.40 -8.90 11.58
CA ARG A 210 10.70 -10.19 12.18
C ARG A 210 9.88 -11.30 11.52
N GLY A 211 10.31 -12.55 11.73
CA GLY A 211 9.56 -13.74 11.28
C GLY A 211 9.67 -14.04 9.80
N TYR A 212 10.53 -13.35 9.06
CA TYR A 212 10.81 -13.70 7.67
C TYR A 212 11.83 -14.85 7.59
N SER A 213 11.62 -15.78 6.67
CA SER A 213 12.56 -16.88 6.40
C SER A 213 13.90 -16.40 5.83
N ASP A 214 13.91 -15.26 5.13
CA ASP A 214 15.13 -14.59 4.69
C ASP A 214 15.64 -13.68 5.81
N SER A 215 16.82 -14.01 6.36
CA SER A 215 17.45 -13.27 7.45
C SER A 215 17.71 -11.79 7.11
N ASN A 216 17.98 -11.48 5.85
CA ASN A 216 18.21 -10.10 5.38
C ASN A 216 16.98 -9.20 5.52
N MET A 217 15.79 -9.81 5.65
CA MET A 217 14.54 -9.09 5.86
C MET A 217 14.26 -8.82 7.35
N ASN A 218 14.88 -9.57 8.27
CA ASN A 218 14.71 -9.43 9.72
C ASN A 218 15.65 -8.35 10.29
N ARG A 219 15.28 -7.09 10.12
CA ARG A 219 16.15 -5.96 10.48
C ARG A 219 15.38 -4.83 11.16
N ASN A 220 16.15 -3.96 11.82
CA ASN A 220 15.68 -2.69 12.33
C ASN A 220 16.17 -1.59 11.40
N GLU A 221 15.35 -0.58 11.20
CA GLU A 221 15.67 0.60 10.41
C GLU A 221 15.23 1.83 11.19
N LEU A 222 16.18 2.66 11.58
CA LEU A 222 15.93 3.93 12.25
C LEU A 222 15.95 5.05 11.21
N ILE A 223 14.78 5.46 10.75
CA ILE A 223 14.61 6.47 9.71
C ILE A 223 14.42 7.82 10.36
N TRP A 224 15.31 8.74 10.05
CA TRP A 224 15.23 10.12 10.53
C TRP A 224 15.16 11.09 9.37
N ASN A 225 14.10 11.92 9.36
CA ASN A 225 13.88 12.97 8.37
C ASN A 225 13.80 14.32 9.07
N ALA A 226 14.27 15.37 8.41
CA ALA A 226 14.17 16.74 8.88
C ALA A 226 13.83 17.69 7.72
N GLN A 227 13.13 18.76 8.04
CA GLN A 227 12.75 19.80 7.10
C GLN A 227 12.78 21.17 7.78
N VAL A 228 13.26 22.16 7.04
CA VAL A 228 13.12 23.56 7.38
C VAL A 228 12.44 24.26 6.21
N ALA A 229 11.35 24.96 6.47
CA ALA A 229 10.61 25.69 5.46
C ALA A 229 10.45 27.16 5.88
N GLN A 230 10.63 28.09 4.96
CA GLN A 230 10.43 29.51 5.16
C GLN A 230 9.40 30.04 4.17
N SER A 231 8.38 30.70 4.69
CA SER A 231 7.35 31.36 3.89
C SER A 231 7.66 32.85 3.72
N PHE A 232 7.58 33.30 2.48
CA PHE A 232 7.80 34.70 2.06
C PHE A 232 6.55 35.23 1.35
N LEU A 233 6.53 36.54 1.05
CA LEU A 233 5.48 37.17 0.28
C LEU A 233 4.06 36.87 0.81
N LYS A 234 3.87 36.95 2.12
CA LYS A 234 2.59 36.65 2.79
C LYS A 234 2.09 35.23 2.50
N GLY A 235 3.01 34.27 2.35
CA GLY A 235 2.69 32.84 2.10
C GLY A 235 2.57 32.45 0.63
N SER A 236 2.80 33.39 -0.31
CA SER A 236 2.78 33.07 -1.73
C SER A 236 4.02 32.30 -2.20
N LEU A 237 5.17 32.52 -1.57
CA LEU A 237 6.42 31.85 -1.84
C LEU A 237 6.85 31.02 -0.61
N THR A 238 7.13 29.76 -0.79
CA THR A 238 7.70 28.90 0.25
C THR A 238 8.97 28.25 -0.28
N LEU A 239 10.05 28.38 0.46
CA LEU A 239 11.30 27.65 0.25
C LEU A 239 11.42 26.60 1.34
N SER A 240 11.75 25.36 0.98
CA SER A 240 12.03 24.31 1.96
C SER A 240 13.31 23.57 1.62
N LEU A 241 14.03 23.21 2.68
CA LEU A 241 15.15 22.27 2.68
C LEU A 241 14.68 21.00 3.37
N GLU A 242 14.81 19.88 2.72
CA GLU A 242 14.36 18.59 3.21
C GLU A 242 15.52 17.60 3.19
N TRP A 243 15.66 16.81 4.26
CA TRP A 243 16.59 15.70 4.37
C TRP A 243 15.80 14.45 4.69
N ASN A 244 15.92 13.47 3.82
CA ASN A 244 15.27 12.17 3.99
C ASN A 244 16.31 11.13 4.34
N ASP A 245 15.93 10.25 5.29
CA ASP A 245 16.78 9.14 5.78
C ASP A 245 18.21 9.58 6.05
N ILE A 246 18.37 10.51 7.01
CA ILE A 246 19.67 11.10 7.40
C ILE A 246 20.66 10.01 7.84
N LEU A 247 20.16 8.93 8.46
CA LEU A 247 20.97 7.83 8.97
C LEU A 247 21.30 6.77 7.92
N ARG A 248 20.65 6.80 6.74
CA ARG A 248 20.86 5.87 5.62
C ARG A 248 20.54 4.42 5.96
N GLU A 249 19.51 4.20 6.79
CA GLU A 249 19.14 2.87 7.24
C GLU A 249 17.96 2.25 6.49
N GLN A 250 17.28 3.00 5.64
CA GLN A 250 16.13 2.51 4.88
C GLN A 250 16.55 1.46 3.85
N SER A 251 15.91 0.28 3.88
CA SER A 251 16.15 -0.78 2.90
C SER A 251 15.17 -0.76 1.74
N ASN A 252 15.62 -1.29 0.60
CA ASN A 252 14.85 -1.40 -0.64
C ASN A 252 14.53 -2.87 -0.96
N ILE A 253 13.92 -3.59 0.00
CA ILE A 253 13.57 -4.99 -0.14
C ILE A 253 12.06 -5.15 0.00
N THR A 254 11.43 -5.78 -0.98
CA THR A 254 10.01 -6.16 -0.92
C THR A 254 9.84 -7.64 -1.22
N ARG A 255 8.77 -8.22 -0.68
CA ARG A 255 8.45 -9.62 -0.84
C ARG A 255 6.97 -9.83 -1.11
N SER A 256 6.65 -10.83 -1.92
CA SER A 256 5.27 -11.28 -2.09
C SER A 256 5.19 -12.81 -2.19
N LEU A 257 4.08 -13.37 -1.70
CA LEU A 257 3.69 -14.76 -1.86
C LEU A 257 2.40 -14.84 -2.69
N THR A 258 2.43 -15.68 -3.72
CA THR A 258 1.28 -15.95 -4.59
C THR A 258 1.03 -17.45 -4.64
N SER A 259 -0.12 -17.86 -5.22
CA SER A 259 -0.44 -19.28 -5.43
C SER A 259 0.56 -20.03 -6.33
N THR A 260 1.38 -19.30 -7.07
CA THR A 260 2.35 -19.85 -8.03
C THR A 260 3.80 -19.74 -7.55
N GLY A 261 4.06 -19.06 -6.45
CA GLY A 261 5.43 -18.93 -5.93
C GLY A 261 5.68 -17.72 -5.04
N ARG A 262 6.87 -17.68 -4.53
CA ARG A 262 7.43 -16.60 -3.71
C ARG A 262 8.39 -15.76 -4.51
N SER A 263 8.30 -14.45 -4.37
CA SER A 263 9.26 -13.52 -4.96
C SER A 263 9.81 -12.53 -3.93
N VAL A 264 11.10 -12.26 -4.04
CA VAL A 264 11.82 -11.24 -3.26
C VAL A 264 12.46 -10.28 -4.25
N TYR A 265 12.16 -9.01 -4.13
CA TYR A 265 12.71 -7.96 -4.97
C TYR A 265 13.64 -7.06 -4.14
N THR A 266 14.86 -6.90 -4.59
CA THR A 266 15.79 -5.90 -4.09
C THR A 266 16.03 -4.89 -5.21
N TYR A 267 15.88 -3.61 -4.92
CA TYR A 267 16.09 -2.57 -5.91
C TYR A 267 17.03 -1.49 -5.39
N ASN A 268 17.79 -0.89 -6.30
CA ASN A 268 18.64 0.25 -5.98
C ASN A 268 17.81 1.53 -6.06
N GLY A 269 17.47 2.09 -4.90
CA GLY A 269 16.79 3.37 -4.77
C GLY A 269 17.64 4.36 -3.98
N VAL A 270 17.50 5.63 -4.29
CA VAL A 270 18.09 6.70 -3.48
C VAL A 270 17.15 6.98 -2.33
N ASN A 271 17.46 6.45 -1.14
CA ASN A 271 16.64 6.66 0.05
C ASN A 271 17.08 7.88 0.84
N SER A 272 18.42 8.06 1.00
CA SER A 272 19.00 9.18 1.72
C SER A 272 19.38 10.29 0.74
N TYR A 273 18.68 11.41 0.84
CA TYR A 273 18.91 12.57 -0.02
C TYR A 273 18.47 13.88 0.63
N GLY A 274 19.11 14.96 0.21
CA GLY A 274 18.66 16.32 0.46
C GLY A 274 17.93 16.90 -0.73
N MET A 275 16.87 17.66 -0.48
CA MET A 275 16.07 18.31 -1.52
C MET A 275 15.79 19.76 -1.17
N VAL A 276 15.89 20.62 -2.17
CA VAL A 276 15.40 22.00 -2.12
C VAL A 276 14.10 22.05 -2.88
N ARG A 277 13.04 22.56 -2.22
CA ARG A 277 11.73 22.74 -2.85
C ARG A 277 11.34 24.20 -2.84
N VAL A 278 10.91 24.70 -3.98
CA VAL A 278 10.40 26.05 -4.17
C VAL A 278 8.93 25.96 -4.58
N ILE A 279 8.03 26.52 -3.80
CA ILE A 279 6.59 26.54 -4.10
C ILE A 279 6.17 27.99 -4.22
N TYR A 280 5.72 28.38 -5.40
CA TYR A 280 5.09 29.68 -5.63
C TYR A 280 3.62 29.51 -6.00
N ARG A 281 2.73 30.16 -5.23
CA ARG A 281 1.29 30.11 -5.44
C ARG A 281 0.83 31.34 -6.19
N PHE A 282 0.41 31.17 -7.42
CA PHE A 282 -0.18 32.24 -8.26
C PHE A 282 -1.67 32.37 -7.90
N ASN A 283 -2.08 33.53 -7.43
CA ASN A 283 -3.49 33.88 -7.19
C ASN A 283 -4.10 34.65 -8.38
N ILE A 284 -4.08 34.02 -9.58
CA ILE A 284 -4.51 34.71 -10.81
C ILE A 284 -6.05 34.73 -10.95
N PHE A 285 -6.78 33.78 -10.33
CA PHE A 285 -8.23 33.60 -10.54
C PHE A 285 -9.07 33.54 -9.25
N GLY A 286 -8.66 34.17 -8.19
CA GLY A 286 -9.45 34.19 -6.95
C GLY A 286 -10.49 35.31 -6.94
N SER A 287 -11.79 35.01 -6.80
CA SER A 287 -12.77 36.01 -6.38
C SER A 287 -12.38 36.59 -5.01
N LYS A 288 -12.90 37.78 -4.67
CA LYS A 288 -12.63 38.42 -3.37
C LYS A 288 -12.97 37.47 -2.21
N GLU A 289 -14.05 36.70 -2.34
CA GLU A 289 -14.50 35.68 -1.38
C GLU A 289 -13.53 34.49 -1.24
N SER A 290 -12.95 34.01 -2.35
CA SER A 290 -11.92 32.95 -2.31
C SER A 290 -10.63 33.46 -1.63
N ARG A 291 -10.28 34.71 -1.79
CA ARG A 291 -9.13 35.35 -1.11
C ARG A 291 -9.34 35.48 0.40
N ASP A 292 -10.56 35.81 0.81
CA ASP A 292 -10.90 35.94 2.23
C ASP A 292 -11.03 34.57 2.92
N MET A 293 -11.53 33.54 2.23
CA MET A 293 -11.48 32.14 2.70
C MET A 293 -10.04 31.64 2.83
N MET A 294 -9.13 32.02 1.94
CA MET A 294 -7.72 31.65 2.07
C MET A 294 -6.98 32.40 3.18
N LYS A 295 -7.35 33.62 3.48
CA LYS A 295 -6.82 34.36 4.64
C LYS A 295 -7.26 33.78 5.96
N ASN A 296 -8.49 33.25 6.03
CA ASN A 296 -9.04 32.58 7.23
C ASN A 296 -8.60 31.13 7.35
N ARG A 297 -8.06 30.52 6.28
CA ARG A 297 -7.36 29.22 6.34
C ARG A 297 -5.93 29.39 6.85
N ARG A 298 -5.74 29.91 8.05
CA ARG A 298 -4.60 29.53 8.91
C ARG A 298 -4.87 28.15 9.48
N GLY A 299 -5.14 27.21 8.58
CA GLY A 299 -5.13 25.80 8.92
C GLY A 299 -3.78 25.23 8.49
N PRO A 300 -3.24 24.25 9.21
CA PRO A 300 -1.97 23.62 8.92
C PRO A 300 -1.99 23.11 7.48
N GLY A 301 -0.93 23.38 6.75
CA GLY A 301 -0.74 22.77 5.47
C GLY A 301 -0.93 21.25 5.59
N PHE A 302 -1.73 20.67 4.72
CA PHE A 302 -1.79 19.22 4.50
C PHE A 302 -0.43 18.76 3.94
N GLY A 303 0.54 18.68 4.83
CA GLY A 303 1.83 18.04 4.67
C GLY A 303 1.98 17.09 5.84
N GLY A 304 0.98 16.23 6.06
CA GLY A 304 1.21 15.03 6.86
C GLY A 304 2.24 14.18 6.10
N PRO A 305 3.18 13.53 6.77
CA PRO A 305 4.03 12.55 6.11
C PRO A 305 3.11 11.60 5.37
N GLY A 306 3.32 11.50 4.05
CA GLY A 306 2.47 10.72 3.19
C GLY A 306 2.28 9.34 3.79
N PHE A 307 1.06 8.88 3.77
CA PHE A 307 0.73 7.49 4.05
C PHE A 307 1.46 6.61 3.02
N GLY A 308 2.75 6.37 3.28
CA GLY A 308 3.53 5.33 2.64
C GLY A 308 3.06 3.99 3.20
N GLY A 309 1.84 3.59 2.89
CA GLY A 309 1.47 2.18 2.95
C GLY A 309 2.28 1.45 1.88
N PRO A 310 2.69 0.19 2.10
CA PRO A 310 3.35 -0.60 1.08
C PRO A 310 2.45 -0.61 -0.16
N GLY A 311 3.00 -0.06 -1.26
CA GLY A 311 2.24 0.22 -2.46
C GLY A 311 1.56 -1.02 -3.00
N MET A 312 0.25 -1.04 -2.95
CA MET A 312 -0.54 -1.81 -3.91
C MET A 312 -0.35 -1.10 -5.26
N GLY A 313 0.47 -1.69 -6.11
CA GLY A 313 0.66 -1.27 -7.48
C GLY A 313 -0.65 -1.33 -8.26
N GLY A 314 -1.43 -0.25 -8.20
CA GLY A 314 -2.54 -0.01 -9.10
C GLY A 314 -1.97 0.38 -10.47
N ARG A 315 -2.01 -0.53 -11.43
CA ARG A 315 -1.83 -0.21 -12.84
C ARG A 315 -2.92 0.80 -13.24
N GLY A 316 -2.54 2.06 -13.40
CA GLY A 316 -3.34 3.07 -14.04
C GLY A 316 -3.57 2.69 -15.50
N MET A 317 -4.80 2.37 -15.86
CA MET A 317 -5.25 2.36 -17.25
C MET A 317 -5.31 3.81 -17.73
N GLY A 318 -4.33 4.20 -18.53
CA GLY A 318 -4.36 5.42 -19.33
C GLY A 318 -5.43 5.30 -20.41
N GLY A 319 -6.57 5.94 -20.22
CA GLY A 319 -7.54 6.21 -21.26
C GLY A 319 -7.06 7.33 -22.18
N GLY A 320 -6.42 7.01 -23.27
CA GLY A 320 -6.12 7.95 -24.37
C GLY A 320 -7.41 8.32 -25.10
N ARG A 321 -7.90 9.55 -24.93
CA ARG A 321 -8.79 10.19 -25.90
C ARG A 321 -7.93 10.71 -27.06
N ARG A 322 -8.14 10.21 -28.25
CA ARG A 322 -7.71 10.87 -29.49
C ARG A 322 -8.74 11.93 -29.86
N PRO A 323 -8.35 13.15 -30.23
CA PRO A 323 -9.14 14.01 -31.06
C PRO A 323 -8.91 13.63 -32.54
N PHE A 324 -9.88 13.95 -33.36
CA PHE A 324 -9.98 13.81 -34.81
C PHE A 324 -8.70 13.99 -35.59
#